data_c9a6babda32b802ed62244f35b858626
#
_entry.id   c9a6babda32b802ed62244f35b858626
#
_cell.length_a   1.000
_cell.length_b   1.000
_cell.length_c   1.000
_cell.angle_alpha   90.00
_cell.angle_beta   90.00
_cell.angle_gamma   90.00
#
_symmetry.space_group_name_H-M   'P 1'
#
loop_
_entity.id
_entity.type
_entity.pdbx_description
1 polymer ?
#
loop_
_entity_poly.entity_id
_entity_poly.type
_entity_poly.pdbx_seq_one_letter_code
_entity_poly.pdbx_strand_id
1 'polypeptide(L)'
;MKNSFYILLLVLLFSSCNEYQKALKSEDITEKFKLGEQLYNEGKYSKANRLFEQIIPKYRGKPQAEKLMFLNANASYEMEQYYISGYHFERFVSAYPNSEKLEEAMFKSAKSYYQLSPIFSKDQEDTVTALEKLQTFVNVYPESKYLAETNKLVKELELKLEEKAYSIAKQYNHVSDYQASIASFDNFIIDFPGSSFREKALFYRFDSAYQLATKSVEYKKEVRLQTAKSYYTTFKKAYANSEFIEDADKMYNDIEKQLEKYNTKS
;
A
#
# COMPACT_ATOMS: atom_id res chain seq x y z
N MET A 1 38.23 -39.56 -11.03
CA MET A 1 36.97 -39.16 -11.72
C MET A 1 36.22 -38.00 -11.05
N LYS A 2 36.07 -37.93 -9.73
CA LYS A 2 35.40 -36.79 -9.07
C LYS A 2 36.10 -35.43 -9.31
N ASN A 3 37.42 -35.37 -9.23
CA ASN A 3 38.18 -34.12 -9.40
C ASN A 3 38.11 -33.58 -10.84
N SER A 4 38.03 -34.49 -11.84
CA SER A 4 37.90 -34.10 -13.25
C SER A 4 36.54 -33.44 -13.55
N PHE A 5 35.47 -33.87 -12.85
CA PHE A 5 34.13 -33.30 -12.95
C PHE A 5 34.08 -31.87 -12.36
N TYR A 6 34.74 -31.62 -11.22
CA TYR A 6 34.81 -30.30 -10.63
C TYR A 6 35.63 -29.31 -11.48
N ILE A 7 36.72 -29.78 -12.12
CA ILE A 7 37.52 -28.95 -13.03
C ILE A 7 36.70 -28.57 -14.27
N LEU A 8 35.92 -29.51 -14.83
CA LEU A 8 35.05 -29.23 -15.98
C LEU A 8 33.96 -28.21 -15.60
N LEU A 9 33.37 -28.33 -14.42
CA LEU A 9 32.37 -27.39 -13.90
C LEU A 9 32.97 -25.98 -13.70
N LEU A 10 34.19 -25.91 -13.21
CA LEU A 10 34.91 -24.64 -13.00
C LEU A 10 35.20 -23.93 -14.35
N VAL A 11 35.64 -24.67 -15.37
CA VAL A 11 35.93 -24.12 -16.71
C VAL A 11 34.67 -23.55 -17.38
N LEU A 12 33.50 -24.20 -17.19
CA LEU A 12 32.24 -23.69 -17.71
C LEU A 12 31.82 -22.36 -17.06
N LEU A 13 32.14 -22.16 -15.79
CA LEU A 13 31.83 -20.91 -15.07
C LEU A 13 32.68 -19.72 -15.59
N PHE A 14 33.94 -19.95 -15.96
CA PHE A 14 34.82 -18.88 -16.51
C PHE A 14 34.45 -18.50 -17.95
N SER A 15 33.92 -19.42 -18.77
CA SER A 15 33.55 -19.15 -20.15
C SER A 15 32.38 -18.16 -20.27
N SER A 16 31.35 -18.30 -19.44
CA SER A 16 30.18 -17.38 -19.42
C SER A 16 30.52 -15.96 -18.99
N CYS A 17 31.54 -15.77 -18.14
CA CYS A 17 31.97 -14.44 -17.70
C CYS A 17 32.68 -13.67 -18.81
N ASN A 18 33.39 -14.37 -19.70
CA ASN A 18 34.12 -13.73 -20.82
C ASN A 18 33.16 -13.22 -21.91
N GLU A 19 32.12 -13.99 -22.29
CA GLU A 19 31.14 -13.61 -23.29
C GLU A 19 30.35 -12.36 -22.89
N TYR A 20 29.87 -12.30 -21.66
CA TYR A 20 29.17 -11.12 -21.13
C TYR A 20 30.04 -9.86 -21.13
N GLN A 21 31.31 -9.96 -20.69
CA GLN A 21 32.23 -8.83 -20.69
C GLN A 21 32.56 -8.35 -22.11
N LYS A 22 32.67 -9.27 -23.07
CA LYS A 22 32.83 -8.95 -24.48
C LYS A 22 31.62 -8.22 -25.03
N ALA A 23 30.40 -8.72 -24.75
CA ALA A 23 29.16 -8.10 -25.18
C ALA A 23 29.00 -6.69 -24.58
N LEU A 24 29.31 -6.45 -23.31
CA LEU A 24 29.26 -5.10 -22.72
C LEU A 24 30.09 -4.06 -23.47
N LYS A 25 31.22 -4.47 -24.04
CA LYS A 25 32.14 -3.59 -24.78
C LYS A 25 31.84 -3.54 -26.29
N SER A 26 31.06 -4.50 -26.80
CA SER A 26 30.69 -4.58 -28.23
C SER A 26 29.83 -3.37 -28.61
N GLU A 27 29.92 -2.92 -29.86
CA GLU A 27 29.00 -1.94 -30.45
C GLU A 27 27.82 -2.63 -31.17
N ASP A 28 27.84 -3.97 -31.30
CA ASP A 28 26.76 -4.74 -31.93
C ASP A 28 25.54 -4.82 -31.02
N ILE A 29 24.51 -4.06 -31.38
CA ILE A 29 23.24 -3.99 -30.63
C ILE A 29 22.44 -5.29 -30.78
N THR A 30 22.62 -6.05 -31.84
CA THR A 30 21.92 -7.32 -32.10
C THR A 30 22.48 -8.42 -31.20
N GLU A 31 23.82 -8.50 -31.10
CA GLU A 31 24.51 -9.42 -30.17
C GLU A 31 24.11 -9.11 -28.72
N LYS A 32 24.09 -7.83 -28.31
CA LYS A 32 23.65 -7.42 -26.97
C LYS A 32 22.22 -7.79 -26.67
N PHE A 33 21.31 -7.57 -27.63
CA PHE A 33 19.91 -7.92 -27.46
C PHE A 33 19.74 -9.43 -27.25
N LYS A 34 20.35 -10.25 -28.13
CA LYS A 34 20.27 -11.72 -28.07
C LYS A 34 20.81 -12.27 -26.75
N LEU A 35 22.01 -11.81 -26.34
CA LEU A 35 22.59 -12.22 -25.06
C LEU A 35 21.78 -11.72 -23.86
N GLY A 36 21.26 -10.49 -23.94
CA GLY A 36 20.38 -9.93 -22.90
C GLY A 36 19.11 -10.75 -22.71
N GLU A 37 18.48 -11.16 -23.80
CA GLU A 37 17.29 -12.04 -23.78
C GLU A 37 17.63 -13.43 -23.20
N GLN A 38 18.75 -14.02 -23.58
CA GLN A 38 19.20 -15.28 -23.02
C GLN A 38 19.42 -15.16 -21.50
N LEU A 39 20.15 -14.14 -21.06
CA LEU A 39 20.40 -13.89 -19.63
C LEU A 39 19.11 -13.62 -18.83
N TYR A 40 18.15 -12.93 -19.44
CA TYR A 40 16.84 -12.72 -18.86
C TYR A 40 16.11 -14.06 -18.64
N ASN A 41 16.07 -14.92 -19.64
CA ASN A 41 15.45 -16.25 -19.55
C ASN A 41 16.16 -17.18 -18.56
N GLU A 42 17.44 -16.96 -18.31
CA GLU A 42 18.23 -17.65 -17.27
C GLU A 42 18.03 -17.07 -15.86
N GLY A 43 17.19 -16.05 -15.69
CA GLY A 43 16.97 -15.35 -14.40
C GLY A 43 18.12 -14.43 -13.98
N LYS A 44 19.07 -14.15 -14.87
CA LYS A 44 20.22 -13.26 -14.63
C LYS A 44 19.85 -11.80 -14.93
N TYR A 45 18.77 -11.31 -14.29
CA TYR A 45 18.12 -10.05 -14.63
C TYR A 45 19.04 -8.83 -14.57
N SER A 46 19.93 -8.74 -13.61
CA SER A 46 20.88 -7.64 -13.49
C SER A 46 21.84 -7.55 -14.70
N LYS A 47 22.32 -8.69 -15.20
CA LYS A 47 23.18 -8.72 -16.39
C LYS A 47 22.37 -8.38 -17.65
N ALA A 48 21.16 -8.93 -17.78
CA ALA A 48 20.26 -8.65 -18.90
C ALA A 48 19.92 -7.15 -18.94
N ASN A 49 19.48 -6.57 -17.83
CA ASN A 49 19.10 -5.16 -17.71
C ASN A 49 20.23 -4.24 -18.17
N ARG A 50 21.47 -4.50 -17.71
CA ARG A 50 22.62 -3.68 -18.09
C ARG A 50 22.92 -3.70 -19.60
N LEU A 51 22.66 -4.81 -20.28
CA LEU A 51 22.74 -4.87 -21.76
C LEU A 51 21.59 -4.12 -22.40
N PHE A 52 20.36 -4.29 -21.90
CA PHE A 52 19.18 -3.63 -22.43
C PHE A 52 19.28 -2.10 -22.33
N GLU A 53 19.69 -1.56 -21.21
CA GLU A 53 19.89 -0.11 -21.01
C GLU A 53 20.84 0.51 -22.04
N GLN A 54 21.91 -0.20 -22.42
CA GLN A 54 22.87 0.29 -23.41
C GLN A 54 22.26 0.39 -24.81
N ILE A 55 21.28 -0.45 -25.15
CA ILE A 55 20.75 -0.57 -26.50
C ILE A 55 19.36 0.05 -26.69
N ILE A 56 18.58 0.29 -25.64
CA ILE A 56 17.25 0.92 -25.70
C ILE A 56 17.26 2.20 -26.56
N PRO A 57 18.20 3.16 -26.36
CA PRO A 57 18.23 4.36 -27.20
C PRO A 57 18.46 4.07 -28.69
N LYS A 58 19.24 3.03 -28.99
CA LYS A 58 19.60 2.62 -30.36
C LYS A 58 18.50 1.79 -31.08
N TYR A 59 17.50 1.31 -30.28
CA TYR A 59 16.36 0.53 -30.80
C TYR A 59 15.12 1.38 -31.08
N ARG A 60 15.13 2.67 -30.76
CA ARG A 60 13.98 3.56 -31.02
C ARG A 60 13.53 3.49 -32.49
N GLY A 61 12.24 3.18 -32.69
CA GLY A 61 11.65 3.02 -34.03
C GLY A 61 11.95 1.68 -34.73
N LYS A 62 12.64 0.74 -34.09
CA LYS A 62 12.88 -0.60 -34.66
C LYS A 62 11.83 -1.60 -34.18
N PRO A 63 11.53 -2.67 -34.93
CA PRO A 63 10.49 -3.65 -34.58
C PRO A 63 10.67 -4.30 -33.22
N GLN A 64 11.91 -4.54 -32.79
CA GLN A 64 12.19 -5.20 -31.50
C GLN A 64 12.18 -4.23 -30.30
N ALA A 65 11.98 -2.92 -30.49
CA ALA A 65 12.01 -1.92 -29.43
C ALA A 65 10.92 -2.20 -28.37
N GLU A 66 9.74 -2.61 -28.78
CA GLU A 66 8.65 -2.99 -27.89
C GLU A 66 9.07 -4.13 -26.97
N LYS A 67 9.54 -5.25 -27.52
CA LYS A 67 10.01 -6.41 -26.74
C LYS A 67 11.13 -6.03 -25.78
N LEU A 68 12.10 -5.23 -26.26
CA LEU A 68 13.24 -4.78 -25.45
C LEU A 68 12.79 -3.95 -24.25
N MET A 69 11.89 -2.98 -24.45
CA MET A 69 11.39 -2.14 -23.36
C MET A 69 10.59 -2.95 -22.35
N PHE A 70 9.78 -3.90 -22.81
CA PHE A 70 9.02 -4.77 -21.93
C PHE A 70 9.94 -5.66 -21.08
N LEU A 71 10.95 -6.31 -21.69
CA LEU A 71 11.92 -7.14 -20.97
C LEU A 71 12.75 -6.32 -19.97
N ASN A 72 13.13 -5.09 -20.32
CA ASN A 72 13.85 -4.20 -19.42
C ASN A 72 13.01 -3.82 -18.19
N ALA A 73 11.74 -3.48 -18.39
CA ALA A 73 10.81 -3.20 -17.29
C ALA A 73 10.62 -4.41 -16.37
N ASN A 74 10.44 -5.60 -16.96
CA ASN A 74 10.34 -6.85 -16.21
C ASN A 74 11.63 -7.18 -15.46
N ALA A 75 12.81 -7.00 -16.07
CA ALA A 75 14.07 -7.23 -15.39
C ALA A 75 14.22 -6.33 -14.15
N SER A 76 13.82 -5.07 -14.25
CA SER A 76 13.78 -4.16 -13.10
C SER A 76 12.80 -4.65 -12.00
N TYR A 77 11.64 -5.19 -12.40
CA TYR A 77 10.67 -5.76 -11.47
C TYR A 77 11.23 -6.97 -10.72
N GLU A 78 11.84 -7.91 -11.44
CA GLU A 78 12.43 -9.13 -10.88
C GLU A 78 13.67 -8.83 -9.98
N MET A 79 14.29 -7.66 -10.16
CA MET A 79 15.36 -7.14 -9.28
C MET A 79 14.81 -6.36 -8.09
N GLU A 80 13.49 -6.33 -7.87
CA GLU A 80 12.82 -5.55 -6.82
C GLU A 80 13.08 -4.03 -6.89
N GLN A 81 13.50 -3.53 -8.06
CA GLN A 81 13.69 -2.11 -8.32
C GLN A 81 12.33 -1.48 -8.71
N TYR A 82 11.37 -1.52 -7.79
CA TYR A 82 9.97 -1.25 -8.09
C TYR A 82 9.69 0.17 -8.60
N TYR A 83 10.38 1.18 -8.08
CA TYR A 83 10.25 2.54 -8.61
C TYR A 83 10.66 2.61 -10.09
N ILE A 84 11.80 2.01 -10.43
CA ILE A 84 12.31 1.97 -11.81
C ILE A 84 11.40 1.13 -12.71
N SER A 85 10.95 -0.02 -12.22
CA SER A 85 10.04 -0.91 -12.92
C SER A 85 8.70 -0.21 -13.22
N GLY A 86 8.08 0.41 -12.24
CA GLY A 86 6.83 1.15 -12.41
C GLY A 86 6.95 2.21 -13.50
N TYR A 87 8.00 3.03 -13.46
CA TYR A 87 8.31 4.03 -14.47
C TYR A 87 8.56 3.43 -15.86
N HIS A 88 9.32 2.33 -15.95
CA HIS A 88 9.59 1.68 -17.24
C HIS A 88 8.32 1.09 -17.87
N PHE A 89 7.43 0.50 -17.06
CA PHE A 89 6.13 0.03 -17.55
C PHE A 89 5.23 1.18 -18.01
N GLU A 90 5.18 2.30 -17.29
CA GLU A 90 4.43 3.49 -17.74
C GLU A 90 4.94 4.02 -19.08
N ARG A 91 6.24 4.07 -19.25
CA ARG A 91 6.84 4.45 -20.55
C ARG A 91 6.50 3.45 -21.65
N PHE A 92 6.47 2.15 -21.33
CA PHE A 92 6.04 1.12 -22.28
C PHE A 92 4.59 1.34 -22.71
N VAL A 93 3.68 1.52 -21.74
CA VAL A 93 2.25 1.79 -21.99
C VAL A 93 2.04 3.01 -22.89
N SER A 94 2.77 4.10 -22.61
CA SER A 94 2.70 5.32 -23.43
C SER A 94 3.27 5.14 -24.83
N ALA A 95 4.33 4.36 -24.99
CA ALA A 95 5.01 4.17 -26.27
C ALA A 95 4.30 3.16 -27.20
N TYR A 96 3.61 2.18 -26.63
CA TYR A 96 2.99 1.07 -27.34
C TYR A 96 1.52 0.84 -26.95
N PRO A 97 0.63 1.81 -27.21
CA PRO A 97 -0.78 1.74 -26.79
C PRO A 97 -1.60 0.63 -27.46
N ASN A 98 -1.07 0.02 -28.53
CA ASN A 98 -1.70 -1.10 -29.23
C ASN A 98 -0.98 -2.44 -28.99
N SER A 99 -0.09 -2.51 -28.01
CA SER A 99 0.65 -3.73 -27.68
C SER A 99 -0.27 -4.80 -27.09
N GLU A 100 -0.07 -6.07 -27.49
CA GLU A 100 -0.69 -7.21 -26.81
C GLU A 100 -0.24 -7.34 -25.35
N LYS A 101 0.85 -6.66 -24.96
CA LYS A 101 1.39 -6.62 -23.61
C LYS A 101 0.88 -5.44 -22.78
N LEU A 102 -0.02 -4.62 -23.35
CA LEU A 102 -0.47 -3.39 -22.69
C LEU A 102 -1.14 -3.65 -21.34
N GLU A 103 -2.07 -4.60 -21.28
CA GLU A 103 -2.76 -5.01 -20.04
C GLU A 103 -1.77 -5.49 -18.98
N GLU A 104 -0.85 -6.40 -19.38
CA GLU A 104 0.18 -6.92 -18.48
C GLU A 104 1.11 -5.80 -17.96
N ALA A 105 1.50 -4.88 -18.85
CA ALA A 105 2.37 -3.76 -18.49
C ALA A 105 1.69 -2.79 -17.50
N MET A 106 0.42 -2.44 -17.74
CA MET A 106 -0.35 -1.60 -16.81
C MET A 106 -0.51 -2.25 -15.45
N PHE A 107 -0.84 -3.54 -15.41
CA PHE A 107 -0.93 -4.28 -14.16
C PHE A 107 0.40 -4.31 -13.41
N LYS A 108 1.51 -4.63 -14.10
CA LYS A 108 2.84 -4.68 -13.48
C LYS A 108 3.34 -3.30 -13.04
N SER A 109 2.97 -2.24 -13.75
CA SER A 109 3.22 -0.87 -13.30
C SER A 109 2.51 -0.63 -11.95
N ALA A 110 1.20 -0.84 -11.89
CA ALA A 110 0.42 -0.66 -10.66
C ALA A 110 0.93 -1.54 -9.50
N LYS A 111 1.29 -2.79 -9.79
CA LYS A 111 1.87 -3.72 -8.81
C LYS A 111 3.25 -3.27 -8.33
N SER A 112 4.05 -2.63 -9.18
CA SER A 112 5.33 -2.04 -8.77
C SER A 112 5.11 -0.91 -7.75
N TYR A 113 4.16 -0.02 -7.98
CA TYR A 113 3.79 1.03 -7.01
C TYR A 113 3.24 0.45 -5.70
N TYR A 114 2.43 -0.63 -5.77
CA TYR A 114 1.98 -1.36 -4.58
C TYR A 114 3.16 -1.82 -3.70
N GLN A 115 4.24 -2.34 -4.31
CA GLN A 115 5.43 -2.78 -3.57
C GLN A 115 6.20 -1.64 -2.88
N LEU A 116 6.02 -0.40 -3.33
CA LEU A 116 6.62 0.79 -2.71
C LEU A 116 5.88 1.24 -1.45
N SER A 117 4.61 0.83 -1.29
CA SER A 117 3.78 1.23 -0.15
C SER A 117 4.40 0.77 1.18
N PRO A 118 4.74 1.71 2.09
CA PRO A 118 5.39 1.38 3.36
C PRO A 118 4.41 0.81 4.40
N ILE A 119 4.90 0.49 5.59
CA ILE A 119 4.03 0.15 6.74
C ILE A 119 3.16 1.36 7.13
N PHE A 120 1.99 1.11 7.73
CA PHE A 120 0.97 2.14 8.03
C PHE A 120 1.50 3.32 8.87
N SER A 121 2.50 3.11 9.72
CA SER A 121 3.04 4.15 10.61
C SER A 121 3.92 5.21 9.90
N LYS A 122 4.39 4.93 8.67
CA LYS A 122 5.15 5.87 7.85
C LYS A 122 4.22 6.76 7.03
N ASP A 123 4.79 7.69 6.28
CA ASP A 123 4.06 8.47 5.27
C ASP A 123 3.40 7.53 4.25
N GLN A 124 2.20 7.87 3.77
CA GLN A 124 1.39 7.02 2.91
C GLN A 124 1.21 7.59 1.48
N GLU A 125 2.07 8.51 1.05
CA GLU A 125 2.02 9.07 -0.30
C GLU A 125 2.16 7.98 -1.38
N ASP A 126 3.12 7.06 -1.18
CA ASP A 126 3.29 5.90 -2.07
C ASP A 126 2.08 4.96 -2.06
N THR A 127 1.40 4.80 -0.92
CA THR A 127 0.18 3.99 -0.81
C THR A 127 -0.97 4.61 -1.60
N VAL A 128 -1.16 5.92 -1.51
CA VAL A 128 -2.18 6.65 -2.28
C VAL A 128 -1.88 6.54 -3.77
N THR A 129 -0.63 6.77 -4.18
CA THR A 129 -0.19 6.61 -5.58
C THR A 129 -0.47 5.20 -6.09
N ALA A 130 -0.17 4.17 -5.30
CA ALA A 130 -0.44 2.78 -5.68
C ALA A 130 -1.94 2.50 -5.87
N LEU A 131 -2.79 3.02 -4.97
CA LEU A 131 -4.25 2.92 -5.10
C LEU A 131 -4.76 3.57 -6.39
N GLU A 132 -4.28 4.76 -6.74
CA GLU A 132 -4.65 5.46 -7.99
C GLU A 132 -4.26 4.63 -9.22
N LYS A 133 -3.07 4.02 -9.24
CA LYS A 133 -2.62 3.17 -10.35
C LYS A 133 -3.45 1.89 -10.46
N LEU A 134 -3.73 1.22 -9.34
CA LEU A 134 -4.58 0.02 -9.31
C LEU A 134 -6.02 0.34 -9.73
N GLN A 135 -6.60 1.44 -9.27
CA GLN A 135 -7.94 1.88 -9.67
C GLN A 135 -8.00 2.22 -11.16
N THR A 136 -6.98 2.89 -11.69
CA THR A 136 -6.86 3.16 -13.12
C THR A 136 -6.84 1.87 -13.92
N PHE A 137 -6.08 0.85 -13.47
CA PHE A 137 -6.06 -0.45 -14.12
C PHE A 137 -7.44 -1.13 -14.12
N VAL A 138 -8.15 -1.15 -13.00
CA VAL A 138 -9.51 -1.72 -12.89
C VAL A 138 -10.49 -1.03 -13.83
N ASN A 139 -10.42 0.29 -13.93
CA ASN A 139 -11.31 1.08 -14.78
C ASN A 139 -11.07 0.81 -16.28
N VAL A 140 -9.79 0.60 -16.68
CA VAL A 140 -9.44 0.34 -18.08
C VAL A 140 -9.70 -1.12 -18.48
N TYR A 141 -9.48 -2.07 -17.54
CA TYR A 141 -9.60 -3.50 -17.79
C TYR A 141 -10.54 -4.19 -16.78
N PRO A 142 -11.86 -3.92 -16.83
CA PRO A 142 -12.83 -4.47 -15.85
C PRO A 142 -13.02 -5.99 -15.97
N GLU A 143 -12.64 -6.60 -17.11
CA GLU A 143 -12.71 -8.04 -17.36
C GLU A 143 -11.31 -8.72 -17.35
N SER A 144 -10.31 -8.04 -16.78
CA SER A 144 -8.93 -8.55 -16.74
C SER A 144 -8.79 -9.84 -15.95
N LYS A 145 -7.95 -10.75 -16.43
CA LYS A 145 -7.50 -11.91 -15.65
C LYS A 145 -6.76 -11.53 -14.35
N TYR A 146 -6.24 -10.30 -14.25
CA TYR A 146 -5.57 -9.76 -13.06
C TYR A 146 -6.54 -9.09 -12.08
N LEU A 147 -7.84 -8.97 -12.39
CA LEU A 147 -8.81 -8.23 -11.60
C LEU A 147 -8.92 -8.73 -10.17
N ALA A 148 -8.95 -10.06 -9.97
CA ALA A 148 -9.04 -10.64 -8.63
C ALA A 148 -7.82 -10.29 -7.75
N GLU A 149 -6.62 -10.35 -8.33
CA GLU A 149 -5.38 -9.95 -7.65
C GLU A 149 -5.39 -8.44 -7.36
N THR A 150 -5.74 -7.62 -8.35
CA THR A 150 -5.81 -6.16 -8.20
C THR A 150 -6.75 -5.75 -7.07
N ASN A 151 -7.95 -6.32 -7.00
CA ASN A 151 -8.92 -6.04 -5.93
C ASN A 151 -8.40 -6.45 -4.55
N LYS A 152 -7.62 -7.52 -4.46
CA LYS A 152 -6.94 -7.90 -3.21
C LYS A 152 -5.91 -6.85 -2.79
N LEU A 153 -5.06 -6.40 -3.73
CA LEU A 153 -4.06 -5.37 -3.46
C LEU A 153 -4.70 -4.04 -3.03
N VAL A 154 -5.80 -3.63 -3.68
CA VAL A 154 -6.57 -2.44 -3.28
C VAL A 154 -7.03 -2.54 -1.84
N LYS A 155 -7.69 -3.65 -1.48
CA LYS A 155 -8.18 -3.86 -0.09
C LYS A 155 -7.06 -3.82 0.95
N GLU A 156 -5.88 -4.36 0.64
CA GLU A 156 -4.73 -4.33 1.54
C GLU A 156 -4.22 -2.91 1.76
N LEU A 157 -4.20 -2.07 0.71
CA LEU A 157 -3.79 -0.67 0.83
C LEU A 157 -4.84 0.18 1.54
N GLU A 158 -6.14 -0.03 1.24
CA GLU A 158 -7.24 0.64 1.94
C GLU A 158 -7.19 0.35 3.44
N LEU A 159 -7.06 -0.94 3.83
CA LEU A 159 -6.91 -1.34 5.22
C LEU A 159 -5.71 -0.67 5.91
N LYS A 160 -4.60 -0.49 5.19
CA LYS A 160 -3.42 0.20 5.70
C LYS A 160 -3.70 1.67 6.01
N LEU A 161 -4.46 2.37 5.15
CA LEU A 161 -4.88 3.75 5.38
C LEU A 161 -5.86 3.86 6.56
N GLU A 162 -6.81 2.93 6.66
CA GLU A 162 -7.73 2.83 7.80
C GLU A 162 -6.97 2.62 9.10
N GLU A 163 -6.03 1.68 9.14
CA GLU A 163 -5.20 1.40 10.31
C GLU A 163 -4.40 2.62 10.76
N LYS A 164 -3.83 3.37 9.81
CA LYS A 164 -3.13 4.63 10.10
C LYS A 164 -4.05 5.65 10.75
N ALA A 165 -5.20 5.92 10.13
CA ALA A 165 -6.15 6.92 10.64
C ALA A 165 -6.67 6.55 12.03
N TYR A 166 -7.05 5.27 12.23
CA TYR A 166 -7.46 4.75 13.53
C TYR A 166 -6.34 4.87 14.58
N SER A 167 -5.11 4.50 14.23
CA SER A 167 -3.97 4.54 15.15
C SER A 167 -3.63 5.96 15.59
N ILE A 168 -3.74 6.94 14.71
CA ILE A 168 -3.55 8.37 15.04
C ILE A 168 -4.63 8.81 16.04
N ALA A 169 -5.91 8.51 15.79
CA ALA A 169 -7.01 8.85 16.68
C ALA A 169 -6.84 8.23 18.08
N LYS A 170 -6.42 6.94 18.12
CA LYS A 170 -6.13 6.23 19.36
C LYS A 170 -4.91 6.79 20.09
N GLN A 171 -3.89 7.24 19.36
CA GLN A 171 -2.71 7.87 19.96
C GLN A 171 -3.08 9.16 20.71
N TYR A 172 -3.97 10.00 20.15
CA TYR A 172 -4.48 11.19 20.86
C TYR A 172 -5.22 10.81 22.14
N ASN A 173 -6.03 9.75 22.14
CA ASN A 173 -6.66 9.24 23.37
C ASN A 173 -5.60 8.83 24.40
N HIS A 174 -4.58 8.09 23.99
CA HIS A 174 -3.51 7.59 24.87
C HIS A 174 -2.72 8.73 25.53
N VAL A 175 -2.42 9.81 24.79
CA VAL A 175 -1.71 10.97 25.35
C VAL A 175 -2.63 11.97 26.05
N SER A 176 -3.91 11.60 26.23
CA SER A 176 -4.94 12.42 26.91
C SER A 176 -5.32 13.72 26.20
N ASP A 177 -5.02 13.85 24.88
CA ASP A 177 -5.59 14.91 24.05
C ASP A 177 -6.97 14.45 23.53
N TYR A 178 -7.94 14.43 24.46
CA TYR A 178 -9.28 13.90 24.17
C TYR A 178 -10.04 14.72 23.12
N GLN A 179 -9.78 16.03 22.98
CA GLN A 179 -10.41 16.83 21.93
C GLN A 179 -9.93 16.44 20.54
N ALA A 180 -8.61 16.31 20.36
CA ALA A 180 -8.05 15.83 19.11
C ALA A 180 -8.46 14.39 18.80
N SER A 181 -8.53 13.54 19.83
CA SER A 181 -9.00 12.14 19.69
C SER A 181 -10.44 12.07 19.16
N ILE A 182 -11.37 12.82 19.78
CA ILE A 182 -12.78 12.85 19.35
C ILE A 182 -12.87 13.31 17.89
N ALA A 183 -12.22 14.42 17.55
CA ALA A 183 -12.23 14.96 16.18
C ALA A 183 -11.64 13.95 15.16
N SER A 184 -10.54 13.27 15.53
CA SER A 184 -9.92 12.26 14.67
C SER A 184 -10.79 11.02 14.49
N PHE A 185 -11.49 10.56 15.53
CA PHE A 185 -12.44 9.46 15.40
C PHE A 185 -13.70 9.87 14.64
N ASP A 186 -14.19 11.11 14.76
CA ASP A 186 -15.29 11.61 13.94
C ASP A 186 -14.95 11.56 12.46
N ASN A 187 -13.75 12.04 12.07
CA ASN A 187 -13.26 11.95 10.70
C ASN A 187 -13.14 10.48 10.27
N PHE A 188 -12.52 9.63 11.07
CA PHE A 188 -12.39 8.20 10.76
C PHE A 188 -13.74 7.52 10.47
N ILE A 189 -14.76 7.79 11.29
CA ILE A 189 -16.09 7.18 11.15
C ILE A 189 -16.79 7.63 9.86
N ILE A 190 -16.51 8.87 9.41
CA ILE A 190 -17.04 9.46 8.16
C ILE A 190 -16.28 8.90 6.95
N ASP A 191 -14.94 8.89 7.02
CA ASP A 191 -14.08 8.54 5.89
C ASP A 191 -14.09 7.02 5.61
N PHE A 192 -14.25 6.21 6.67
CA PHE A 192 -14.19 4.74 6.61
C PHE A 192 -15.46 4.06 7.17
N PRO A 193 -16.64 4.27 6.57
CA PRO A 193 -17.91 3.79 7.14
C PRO A 193 -18.01 2.25 7.23
N GLY A 194 -17.29 1.53 6.35
CA GLY A 194 -17.24 0.06 6.30
C GLY A 194 -16.06 -0.58 7.02
N SER A 195 -15.26 0.21 7.72
CA SER A 195 -14.02 -0.27 8.36
C SER A 195 -14.27 -1.32 9.43
N SER A 196 -13.40 -2.31 9.49
CA SER A 196 -13.33 -3.29 10.58
C SER A 196 -12.92 -2.66 11.93
N PHE A 197 -12.32 -1.46 11.91
CA PHE A 197 -11.99 -0.70 13.12
C PHE A 197 -13.16 0.13 13.65
N ARG A 198 -14.32 0.17 12.96
CA ARG A 198 -15.45 1.04 13.29
C ARG A 198 -15.99 0.84 14.71
N GLU A 199 -16.11 -0.39 15.16
CA GLU A 199 -16.51 -0.72 16.53
C GLU A 199 -15.58 -0.07 17.55
N LYS A 200 -14.28 -0.30 17.41
CA LYS A 200 -13.25 0.26 18.28
C LYS A 200 -13.21 1.80 18.19
N ALA A 201 -13.40 2.36 17.02
CA ALA A 201 -13.43 3.81 16.82
C ALA A 201 -14.59 4.47 17.56
N LEU A 202 -15.79 3.89 17.51
CA LEU A 202 -16.96 4.39 18.24
C LEU A 202 -16.75 4.27 19.76
N PHE A 203 -16.17 3.17 20.24
CA PHE A 203 -15.86 2.99 21.65
C PHE A 203 -14.83 4.02 22.13
N TYR A 204 -13.67 4.16 21.48
CA TYR A 204 -12.64 5.10 21.92
C TYR A 204 -13.02 6.57 21.73
N ARG A 205 -13.91 6.89 20.78
CA ARG A 205 -14.54 8.21 20.70
C ARG A 205 -15.39 8.50 21.95
N PHE A 206 -16.20 7.52 22.36
CA PHE A 206 -17.00 7.62 23.59
C PHE A 206 -16.10 7.74 24.84
N ASP A 207 -15.09 6.88 24.96
CA ASP A 207 -14.12 6.96 26.08
C ASP A 207 -13.45 8.34 26.12
N SER A 208 -12.97 8.85 24.98
CA SER A 208 -12.36 10.19 24.92
C SER A 208 -13.33 11.29 25.36
N ALA A 209 -14.61 11.20 24.99
CA ALA A 209 -15.62 12.16 25.38
C ALA A 209 -15.93 12.07 26.90
N TYR A 210 -15.99 10.86 27.45
CA TYR A 210 -16.15 10.63 28.88
C TYR A 210 -14.97 11.20 29.66
N GLN A 211 -13.73 10.90 29.27
CA GLN A 211 -12.53 11.43 29.91
C GLN A 211 -12.47 12.95 29.83
N LEU A 212 -12.82 13.53 28.68
CA LEU A 212 -12.88 14.97 28.51
C LEU A 212 -13.94 15.60 29.44
N ALA A 213 -15.11 15.01 29.55
CA ALA A 213 -16.19 15.49 30.39
C ALA A 213 -15.81 15.45 31.87
N THR A 214 -15.33 14.31 32.37
CA THR A 214 -14.99 14.11 33.78
C THR A 214 -13.87 15.02 34.27
N LYS A 215 -12.90 15.32 33.40
CA LYS A 215 -11.75 16.20 33.70
C LYS A 215 -12.03 17.69 33.39
N SER A 216 -13.26 18.05 33.00
CA SER A 216 -13.62 19.42 32.64
C SER A 216 -13.89 20.29 33.89
N VAL A 217 -13.67 21.61 33.68
CA VAL A 217 -14.17 22.63 34.59
C VAL A 217 -15.71 22.64 34.63
N GLU A 218 -16.28 23.03 35.77
CA GLU A 218 -17.70 22.87 36.06
C GLU A 218 -18.63 23.44 34.98
N TYR A 219 -18.37 24.63 34.49
CA TYR A 219 -19.23 25.29 33.48
C TYR A 219 -19.27 24.61 32.12
N LYS A 220 -18.34 23.70 31.78
CA LYS A 220 -18.33 22.91 30.55
C LYS A 220 -18.79 21.46 30.74
N LYS A 221 -18.85 21.03 32.00
CA LYS A 221 -18.96 19.62 32.34
C LYS A 221 -20.30 19.01 31.92
N GLU A 222 -21.39 19.71 32.18
CA GLU A 222 -22.74 19.23 31.83
C GLU A 222 -22.88 18.96 30.33
N VAL A 223 -22.55 19.96 29.46
CA VAL A 223 -22.63 19.83 28.00
C VAL A 223 -21.75 18.68 27.50
N ARG A 224 -20.56 18.52 28.07
CA ARG A 224 -19.64 17.45 27.68
C ARG A 224 -20.12 16.06 28.12
N LEU A 225 -20.76 15.94 29.30
CA LEU A 225 -21.40 14.70 29.75
C LEU A 225 -22.57 14.32 28.84
N GLN A 226 -23.39 15.27 28.40
CA GLN A 226 -24.47 15.03 27.44
C GLN A 226 -23.92 14.56 26.09
N THR A 227 -22.82 15.14 25.62
CA THR A 227 -22.14 14.67 24.39
C THR A 227 -21.63 13.23 24.54
N ALA A 228 -20.96 12.92 25.65
CA ALA A 228 -20.50 11.56 25.92
C ALA A 228 -21.66 10.55 25.98
N LYS A 229 -22.78 10.92 26.63
CA LYS A 229 -24.02 10.11 26.65
C LYS A 229 -24.54 9.81 25.24
N SER A 230 -24.54 10.80 24.36
CA SER A 230 -24.94 10.63 22.95
C SER A 230 -24.02 9.63 22.21
N TYR A 231 -22.71 9.70 22.43
CA TYR A 231 -21.75 8.77 21.82
C TYR A 231 -21.90 7.34 22.35
N TYR A 232 -22.15 7.16 23.66
CA TYR A 232 -22.50 5.87 24.23
C TYR A 232 -23.74 5.27 23.55
N THR A 233 -24.82 6.07 23.42
CA THR A 233 -26.07 5.61 22.79
C THR A 233 -25.82 5.14 21.36
N THR A 234 -24.99 5.87 20.61
CA THR A 234 -24.61 5.50 19.24
C THR A 234 -23.81 4.20 19.21
N PHE A 235 -22.82 4.05 20.11
CA PHE A 235 -22.02 2.84 20.24
C PHE A 235 -22.88 1.62 20.61
N LYS A 236 -23.67 1.73 21.68
CA LYS A 236 -24.51 0.62 22.17
C LYS A 236 -25.58 0.18 21.16
N LYS A 237 -26.16 1.14 20.41
CA LYS A 237 -27.11 0.82 19.34
C LYS A 237 -26.47 0.03 18.19
N ALA A 238 -25.22 0.35 17.84
CA ALA A 238 -24.53 -0.30 16.75
C ALA A 238 -23.88 -1.65 17.16
N TYR A 239 -23.41 -1.76 18.43
CA TYR A 239 -22.61 -2.87 18.92
C TYR A 239 -23.01 -3.32 20.31
N ALA A 240 -24.25 -3.75 20.48
CA ALA A 240 -24.81 -4.18 21.79
C ALA A 240 -24.09 -5.37 22.43
N ASN A 241 -23.41 -6.20 21.64
CA ASN A 241 -22.66 -7.38 22.07
C ASN A 241 -21.14 -7.18 21.97
N SER A 242 -20.66 -5.95 21.97
CA SER A 242 -19.24 -5.62 21.91
C SER A 242 -18.48 -6.14 23.10
N GLU A 243 -17.22 -6.52 22.90
CA GLU A 243 -16.27 -6.80 23.99
C GLU A 243 -16.06 -5.59 24.94
N PHE A 244 -16.35 -4.38 24.48
CA PHE A 244 -16.22 -3.12 25.22
C PHE A 244 -17.50 -2.72 25.98
N ILE A 245 -18.58 -3.49 25.88
CA ILE A 245 -19.89 -3.05 26.37
C ILE A 245 -19.94 -2.87 27.89
N GLU A 246 -19.26 -3.76 28.65
CA GLU A 246 -19.22 -3.66 30.10
C GLU A 246 -18.51 -2.38 30.58
N ASP A 247 -17.40 -2.02 29.94
CA ASP A 247 -16.67 -0.80 30.28
C ASP A 247 -17.43 0.46 29.83
N ALA A 248 -18.10 0.39 28.69
CA ALA A 248 -18.96 1.46 28.22
C ALA A 248 -20.16 1.67 29.17
N ASP A 249 -20.80 0.60 29.64
CA ASP A 249 -21.93 0.66 30.62
C ASP A 249 -21.48 1.23 31.98
N LYS A 250 -20.29 0.89 32.45
CA LYS A 250 -19.72 1.50 33.68
C LYS A 250 -19.53 3.02 33.53
N MET A 251 -18.93 3.45 32.43
CA MET A 251 -18.75 4.88 32.15
C MET A 251 -20.09 5.60 31.97
N TYR A 252 -21.05 4.98 31.30
CA TYR A 252 -22.39 5.55 31.15
C TYR A 252 -23.12 5.73 32.50
N ASN A 253 -23.06 4.74 33.38
CA ASN A 253 -23.67 4.84 34.73
C ASN A 253 -23.03 5.98 35.53
N ASP A 254 -21.73 6.21 35.41
CA ASP A 254 -21.07 7.35 36.06
C ASP A 254 -21.53 8.70 35.41
N ILE A 255 -21.70 8.76 34.11
CA ILE A 255 -22.26 9.93 33.40
C ILE A 255 -23.65 10.27 33.97
N GLU A 256 -24.55 9.29 34.07
CA GLU A 256 -25.90 9.50 34.58
C GLU A 256 -25.87 10.05 36.01
N LYS A 257 -25.09 9.43 36.87
CA LYS A 257 -24.91 9.89 38.26
C LYS A 257 -24.36 11.32 38.35
N GLN A 258 -23.47 11.71 37.44
CA GLN A 258 -22.95 13.08 37.42
C GLN A 258 -23.97 14.08 36.88
N LEU A 259 -24.80 13.69 35.92
CA LEU A 259 -25.86 14.53 35.32
C LEU A 259 -27.02 14.78 36.30
N GLU A 260 -27.33 13.86 37.23
CA GLU A 260 -28.34 14.07 38.29
C GLU A 260 -28.09 15.36 39.09
N LYS A 261 -26.81 15.73 39.31
CA LYS A 261 -26.45 16.96 40.03
C LYS A 261 -26.89 18.25 39.32
N TYR A 262 -27.08 18.22 38.03
CA TYR A 262 -27.50 19.36 37.21
C TYR A 262 -29.04 19.44 37.16
N ASN A 263 -29.74 18.28 37.13
CA ASN A 263 -31.19 18.21 37.13
C ASN A 263 -31.83 18.74 38.45
N THR A 264 -31.07 18.72 39.55
CA THR A 264 -31.53 19.20 40.86
C THR A 264 -31.33 20.69 41.08
N LYS A 265 -30.64 21.41 40.16
CA LYS A 265 -30.35 22.83 40.22
C LYS A 265 -31.26 23.70 39.35
N SER A 266 -32.10 23.09 38.50
CA SER A 266 -33.14 23.73 37.72
C SER A 266 -34.50 23.63 38.41
#